data_b2519eb2202394123771c5d6814d68b5
#
_entry.id   b2519eb2202394123771c5d6814d68b5
#
_cell.length_a   1.000
_cell.length_b   1.000
_cell.length_c   1.000
_cell.angle_alpha   90.00
_cell.angle_beta   90.00
_cell.angle_gamma   90.00
#
_symmetry.space_group_name_H-M   'P 1'
#
loop_
_entity.id
_entity.type
_entity.pdbx_description
1 polymer ?
#
loop_
_entity_poly.entity_id
_entity_poly.type
_entity_poly.pdbx_seq_one_letter_code
_entity_poly.pdbx_strand_id
1 'polypeptide(L)'
;MSTSRKRSNKQRPGASVDPAPAAAAGSLWPPRRLIVSLCSLAAAALMVRAGLLEYVVGGIVDGAVRNIITLILCFSAVMSALLWFLRESGHALAWKQMLGYGLLGLVALGIATLRIERVSGDLVPEFRWAWQKSRDTLLARPVAAPPQAAAAWEPAPHDFPRFLGPTGDASLPSTAPALDPEWTKATPPREVWRRPIGAGWSGFATYGTHAVTLEQRGDEEIITCLALATGEPEWHVPVRGRHQTVLGGTGPRSTPSIADGIVYAAGATGWLHAVDGATGKVLWKKDVLADLGIDAAAHEVAVAWGRSGSPLLLDDVVVVPGGGPRSDGPVSLVAYDRATGERRWTVGDDQISYVSPALVSIGGRSFLVAVGESQAIGFDPVTRDEAWRFPWPSHSNSDASCSQPVVIGPDRLFISKGYGVGCAAFDIGPGADGAWTVKEAWRNKAGLKTKFTNVAFH
;
A
#
# COMPACT_ATOMS: atom_id res chain seq x y z
N MET A 1 -71.70 -53.91 68.53
CA MET A 1 -72.17 -52.53 68.25
C MET A 1 -71.09 -51.82 67.53
N SER A 2 -71.22 -51.72 66.18
CA SER A 2 -70.23 -51.09 65.35
C SER A 2 -70.95 -50.15 64.36
N THR A 3 -70.73 -48.87 64.45
CA THR A 3 -71.37 -47.86 63.63
C THR A 3 -70.43 -47.53 62.42
N SER A 4 -70.89 -47.93 61.24
CA SER A 4 -70.28 -47.59 59.98
C SER A 4 -70.49 -46.14 59.60
N ARG A 5 -69.45 -45.34 59.39
CA ARG A 5 -69.49 -43.99 58.81
C ARG A 5 -69.20 -44.04 57.29
N LYS A 6 -70.21 -43.78 56.47
CA LYS A 6 -70.09 -43.51 55.05
C LYS A 6 -69.34 -42.20 54.77
N ARG A 7 -68.23 -42.24 54.09
CA ARG A 7 -67.57 -41.06 53.51
C ARG A 7 -68.20 -40.72 52.18
N SER A 8 -68.78 -39.51 52.10
CA SER A 8 -69.28 -38.91 50.87
C SER A 8 -68.12 -38.44 50.00
N ASN A 9 -68.05 -38.95 48.78
CA ASN A 9 -67.04 -38.55 47.74
C ASN A 9 -67.58 -37.33 46.98
N LYS A 10 -67.11 -36.11 47.30
CA LYS A 10 -67.40 -34.90 46.53
C LYS A 10 -66.45 -34.85 45.34
N GLN A 11 -66.96 -35.12 44.15
CA GLN A 11 -66.33 -34.82 42.89
C GLN A 11 -66.09 -33.33 42.80
N ARG A 12 -64.81 -32.91 42.62
CA ARG A 12 -64.40 -31.54 42.22
C ARG A 12 -64.76 -31.34 40.76
N PRO A 13 -65.30 -30.17 40.34
CA PRO A 13 -65.54 -29.84 38.96
C PRO A 13 -64.18 -29.76 38.26
N GLY A 14 -64.09 -30.34 37.06
CA GLY A 14 -62.89 -30.30 36.20
C GLY A 14 -62.48 -28.85 35.89
N ALA A 15 -61.21 -28.50 36.15
CA ALA A 15 -60.63 -27.27 35.69
C ALA A 15 -60.63 -27.32 34.18
N SER A 16 -61.33 -26.38 33.56
CA SER A 16 -61.23 -26.10 32.12
C SER A 16 -59.79 -25.64 31.86
N VAL A 17 -59.04 -26.46 31.15
CA VAL A 17 -57.72 -26.04 30.59
C VAL A 17 -58.04 -25.05 29.47
N ASP A 18 -57.81 -23.76 29.74
CA ASP A 18 -57.86 -22.77 28.70
C ASP A 18 -56.87 -23.17 27.61
N PRO A 19 -57.25 -23.15 26.32
CA PRO A 19 -56.33 -23.42 25.24
C PRO A 19 -55.25 -22.36 25.28
N ALA A 20 -53.96 -22.81 25.26
CA ALA A 20 -52.81 -21.92 25.19
C ALA A 20 -53.05 -20.90 24.06
N PRO A 21 -52.74 -19.62 24.28
CA PRO A 21 -52.94 -18.59 23.28
C PRO A 21 -52.23 -19.01 22.01
N ALA A 22 -52.97 -19.12 20.90
CA ALA A 22 -52.43 -19.42 19.58
C ALA A 22 -51.32 -18.42 19.31
N ALA A 23 -50.11 -18.90 19.03
CA ALA A 23 -48.96 -18.08 18.69
C ALA A 23 -49.42 -17.11 17.59
N ALA A 24 -49.36 -15.82 17.84
CA ALA A 24 -49.80 -14.80 16.91
C ALA A 24 -49.06 -15.01 15.58
N ALA A 25 -49.81 -15.31 14.51
CA ALA A 25 -49.25 -15.48 13.19
C ALA A 25 -48.49 -14.21 12.83
N GLY A 26 -47.18 -14.33 12.58
CA GLY A 26 -46.33 -13.19 12.23
C GLY A 26 -46.87 -12.45 10.99
N SER A 27 -46.70 -11.15 10.95
CA SER A 27 -47.13 -10.32 9.81
C SER A 27 -46.39 -10.70 8.53
N LEU A 28 -47.08 -10.72 7.41
CA LEU A 28 -46.48 -10.88 6.09
C LEU A 28 -45.70 -9.61 5.66
N TRP A 29 -46.02 -8.46 6.26
CA TRP A 29 -45.42 -7.18 5.96
C TRP A 29 -44.47 -6.74 7.09
N PRO A 30 -43.35 -6.08 6.75
CA PRO A 30 -42.39 -5.57 7.72
C PRO A 30 -43.06 -4.55 8.66
N PRO A 31 -42.79 -4.59 9.98
CA PRO A 31 -43.31 -3.59 10.91
C PRO A 31 -42.75 -2.20 10.61
N ARG A 32 -43.54 -1.17 10.93
CA ARG A 32 -43.11 0.22 10.68
C ARG A 32 -41.74 0.55 11.26
N ARG A 33 -41.40 0.03 12.44
CA ARG A 33 -40.08 0.20 13.06
C ARG A 33 -38.94 -0.31 12.17
N LEU A 34 -39.12 -1.44 11.50
CA LEU A 34 -38.11 -1.98 10.58
C LEU A 34 -37.98 -1.11 9.32
N ILE A 35 -39.10 -0.68 8.73
CA ILE A 35 -39.11 0.23 7.58
C ILE A 35 -38.36 1.52 7.91
N VAL A 36 -38.65 2.14 9.04
CA VAL A 36 -37.96 3.35 9.53
C VAL A 36 -36.47 3.10 9.67
N SER A 37 -36.08 1.97 10.31
CA SER A 37 -34.66 1.59 10.49
C SER A 37 -33.96 1.43 9.14
N LEU A 38 -34.56 0.70 8.19
CA LEU A 38 -34.00 0.51 6.85
C LEU A 38 -33.84 1.83 6.07
N CYS A 39 -34.87 2.70 6.13
CA CYS A 39 -34.80 4.04 5.53
C CYS A 39 -33.69 4.90 6.18
N SER A 40 -33.54 4.82 7.51
CA SER A 40 -32.49 5.58 8.22
C SER A 40 -31.10 5.09 7.85
N LEU A 41 -30.90 3.77 7.78
CA LEU A 41 -29.61 3.19 7.34
C LEU A 41 -29.28 3.54 5.88
N ALA A 42 -30.29 3.50 4.99
CA ALA A 42 -30.10 3.90 3.59
C ALA A 42 -29.79 5.39 3.47
N ALA A 43 -30.50 6.25 4.20
CA ALA A 43 -30.23 7.68 4.24
C ALA A 43 -28.83 7.98 4.78
N ALA A 44 -28.40 7.31 5.86
CA ALA A 44 -27.06 7.43 6.41
C ALA A 44 -26.00 6.97 5.38
N ALA A 45 -26.20 5.86 4.68
CA ALA A 45 -25.29 5.39 3.63
C ALA A 45 -25.18 6.41 2.47
N LEU A 46 -26.30 7.00 2.05
CA LEU A 46 -26.30 8.06 1.03
C LEU A 46 -25.59 9.33 1.49
N MET A 47 -25.79 9.76 2.75
CA MET A 47 -25.08 10.92 3.30
C MET A 47 -23.57 10.69 3.37
N VAL A 48 -23.13 9.48 3.78
CA VAL A 48 -21.71 9.11 3.77
C VAL A 48 -21.15 9.13 2.34
N ARG A 49 -21.87 8.58 1.37
CA ARG A 49 -21.45 8.59 -0.05
C ARG A 49 -21.41 9.99 -0.64
N ALA A 50 -22.30 10.89 -0.24
CA ALA A 50 -22.33 12.29 -0.67
C ALA A 50 -21.24 13.17 0.00
N GLY A 51 -20.40 12.59 0.89
CA GLY A 51 -19.33 13.34 1.56
C GLY A 51 -19.80 14.23 2.72
N LEU A 52 -21.06 14.12 3.14
CA LEU A 52 -21.55 14.92 4.26
C LEU A 52 -20.86 14.59 5.59
N LEU A 53 -20.38 13.36 5.74
CA LEU A 53 -19.59 12.98 6.90
C LEU A 53 -18.26 13.75 6.97
N GLU A 54 -17.61 13.98 5.83
CA GLU A 54 -16.37 14.75 5.74
C GLU A 54 -16.56 16.20 6.17
N TYR A 55 -17.71 16.78 5.82
CA TYR A 55 -18.07 18.13 6.24
C TYR A 55 -18.25 18.24 7.76
N VAL A 56 -18.87 17.23 8.39
CA VAL A 56 -19.12 17.20 9.84
C VAL A 56 -17.84 16.95 10.63
N VAL A 57 -16.92 16.10 10.13
CA VAL A 57 -15.71 15.68 10.86
C VAL A 57 -14.47 16.48 10.42
N GLY A 58 -14.63 17.55 9.63
CA GLY A 58 -13.53 18.42 9.24
C GLY A 58 -12.53 17.81 8.25
N GLY A 59 -13.01 16.99 7.31
CA GLY A 59 -12.17 16.46 6.22
C GLY A 59 -11.23 15.32 6.57
N ILE A 60 -11.39 14.69 7.71
CA ILE A 60 -10.53 13.59 8.21
C ILE A 60 -10.86 12.24 7.55
N VAL A 61 -12.05 12.12 6.94
CA VAL A 61 -12.54 10.85 6.35
C VAL A 61 -11.99 10.68 4.94
N ASP A 62 -11.24 9.62 4.71
CA ASP A 62 -10.75 9.26 3.38
C ASP A 62 -11.72 8.30 2.64
N GLY A 63 -11.43 8.00 1.35
CA GLY A 63 -12.23 7.13 0.51
C GLY A 63 -12.43 5.74 1.10
N ALA A 64 -11.40 5.17 1.70
CA ALA A 64 -11.44 3.85 2.33
C ALA A 64 -12.40 3.81 3.52
N VAL A 65 -12.30 4.77 4.44
CA VAL A 65 -13.20 4.89 5.60
C VAL A 65 -14.64 5.07 5.14
N ARG A 66 -14.88 5.92 4.14
CA ARG A 66 -16.21 6.13 3.55
C ARG A 66 -16.78 4.84 2.98
N ASN A 67 -15.99 4.06 2.26
CA ASN A 67 -16.42 2.78 1.71
C ASN A 67 -16.73 1.75 2.79
N ILE A 68 -15.90 1.65 3.84
CA ILE A 68 -16.15 0.76 4.99
C ILE A 68 -17.46 1.12 5.69
N ILE A 69 -17.66 2.39 6.04
CA ILE A 69 -18.89 2.83 6.72
C ILE A 69 -20.12 2.54 5.85
N THR A 70 -20.06 2.86 4.56
CA THR A 70 -21.16 2.57 3.63
C THR A 70 -21.46 1.08 3.58
N LEU A 71 -20.43 0.23 3.50
CA LEU A 71 -20.57 -1.23 3.48
C LEU A 71 -21.22 -1.75 4.77
N ILE A 72 -20.79 -1.27 5.94
CA ILE A 72 -21.36 -1.64 7.25
C ILE A 72 -22.84 -1.25 7.32
N LEU A 73 -23.21 -0.05 6.88
CA LEU A 73 -24.59 0.43 6.87
C LEU A 73 -25.46 -0.42 5.93
N CYS A 74 -25.01 -0.69 4.72
CA CYS A 74 -25.71 -1.56 3.78
C CYS A 74 -25.83 -2.99 4.30
N PHE A 75 -24.78 -3.57 4.85
CA PHE A 75 -24.80 -4.90 5.45
C PHE A 75 -25.77 -4.97 6.63
N SER A 76 -25.78 -3.95 7.50
CA SER A 76 -26.70 -3.86 8.63
C SER A 76 -28.15 -3.79 8.18
N ALA A 77 -28.45 -3.05 7.10
CA ALA A 77 -29.79 -2.98 6.52
C ALA A 77 -30.24 -4.34 5.97
N VAL A 78 -29.39 -4.99 5.16
CA VAL A 78 -29.68 -6.33 4.60
C VAL A 78 -29.87 -7.36 5.72
N MET A 79 -28.98 -7.36 6.72
CA MET A 79 -29.05 -8.29 7.84
C MET A 79 -30.30 -8.08 8.69
N SER A 80 -30.70 -6.82 8.96
CA SER A 80 -31.93 -6.50 9.69
C SER A 80 -33.17 -7.01 8.95
N ALA A 81 -33.24 -6.81 7.63
CA ALA A 81 -34.33 -7.31 6.81
C ALA A 81 -34.38 -8.85 6.79
N LEU A 82 -33.21 -9.50 6.64
CA LEU A 82 -33.09 -10.96 6.63
C LEU A 82 -33.48 -11.58 7.98
N LEU A 83 -33.00 -11.01 9.10
CA LEU A 83 -33.33 -11.48 10.43
C LEU A 83 -34.84 -11.36 10.72
N TRP A 84 -35.46 -10.23 10.35
CA TRP A 84 -36.89 -10.07 10.43
C TRP A 84 -37.63 -11.14 9.60
N PHE A 85 -37.23 -11.32 8.32
CA PHE A 85 -37.87 -12.30 7.44
C PHE A 85 -37.78 -13.72 8.02
N LEU A 86 -36.61 -14.13 8.48
CA LEU A 86 -36.39 -15.49 8.98
C LEU A 86 -37.07 -15.75 10.33
N ARG A 87 -37.11 -14.76 11.25
CA ARG A 87 -37.55 -14.95 12.63
C ARG A 87 -38.97 -14.48 12.87
N GLU A 88 -39.34 -13.29 12.41
CA GLU A 88 -40.57 -12.60 12.80
C GLU A 88 -41.66 -12.61 11.73
N SER A 89 -41.35 -12.81 10.44
CA SER A 89 -42.35 -12.78 9.38
C SER A 89 -43.33 -13.95 9.46
N GLY A 90 -44.57 -13.74 9.01
CA GLY A 90 -45.61 -14.78 8.90
C GLY A 90 -45.46 -15.68 7.66
N HIS A 91 -44.37 -15.57 6.89
CA HIS A 91 -44.18 -16.42 5.71
C HIS A 91 -43.98 -17.89 6.07
N ALA A 92 -44.43 -18.79 5.20
CA ALA A 92 -44.30 -20.23 5.36
C ALA A 92 -42.83 -20.64 5.59
N LEU A 93 -42.60 -21.64 6.44
CA LEU A 93 -41.27 -22.14 6.78
C LEU A 93 -40.44 -22.54 5.52
N ALA A 94 -41.11 -23.10 4.52
CA ALA A 94 -40.48 -23.49 3.26
C ALA A 94 -39.79 -22.29 2.55
N TRP A 95 -40.43 -21.11 2.53
CA TRP A 95 -39.83 -19.89 1.96
C TRP A 95 -38.64 -19.39 2.74
N LYS A 96 -38.75 -19.45 4.10
CA LYS A 96 -37.63 -19.06 4.97
C LYS A 96 -36.41 -19.98 4.80
N GLN A 97 -36.67 -21.29 4.73
CA GLN A 97 -35.62 -22.28 4.46
C GLN A 97 -35.02 -22.12 3.07
N MET A 98 -35.85 -21.94 2.05
CA MET A 98 -35.38 -21.72 0.67
C MET A 98 -34.47 -20.48 0.58
N LEU A 99 -34.86 -19.35 1.19
CA LEU A 99 -34.04 -18.14 1.22
C LEU A 99 -32.76 -18.36 2.03
N GLY A 100 -32.84 -18.97 3.21
CA GLY A 100 -31.69 -19.22 4.07
C GLY A 100 -30.66 -20.14 3.43
N TYR A 101 -31.11 -21.30 2.92
CA TYR A 101 -30.22 -22.25 2.23
C TYR A 101 -29.73 -21.71 0.88
N GLY A 102 -30.57 -20.95 0.16
CA GLY A 102 -30.17 -20.31 -1.09
C GLY A 102 -29.07 -19.28 -0.86
N LEU A 103 -29.19 -18.44 0.16
CA LEU A 103 -28.16 -17.46 0.52
C LEU A 103 -26.88 -18.15 1.00
N LEU A 104 -26.99 -19.20 1.84
CA LEU A 104 -25.84 -19.98 2.27
C LEU A 104 -25.12 -20.63 1.07
N GLY A 105 -25.91 -21.19 0.13
CA GLY A 105 -25.38 -21.75 -1.11
C GLY A 105 -24.67 -20.71 -1.98
N LEU A 106 -25.22 -19.50 -2.13
CA LEU A 106 -24.58 -18.40 -2.85
C LEU A 106 -23.28 -17.96 -2.22
N VAL A 107 -23.22 -17.84 -0.88
CA VAL A 107 -22.00 -17.52 -0.16
C VAL A 107 -20.95 -18.62 -0.33
N ALA A 108 -21.35 -19.89 -0.18
CA ALA A 108 -20.46 -21.02 -0.39
C ALA A 108 -19.93 -21.07 -1.83
N LEU A 109 -20.80 -20.82 -2.82
CA LEU A 109 -20.42 -20.74 -4.24
C LEU A 109 -19.45 -19.57 -4.47
N GLY A 110 -19.71 -18.39 -3.89
CA GLY A 110 -18.82 -17.24 -3.97
C GLY A 110 -17.43 -17.57 -3.41
N ILE A 111 -17.36 -18.17 -2.21
CA ILE A 111 -16.09 -18.58 -1.58
C ILE A 111 -15.37 -19.65 -2.45
N ALA A 112 -16.09 -20.57 -3.05
CA ALA A 112 -15.51 -21.61 -3.90
C ALA A 112 -14.96 -21.05 -5.23
N THR A 113 -15.66 -20.08 -5.83
CA THR A 113 -15.42 -19.65 -7.21
C THR A 113 -14.68 -18.32 -7.34
N LEU A 114 -14.72 -17.46 -6.33
CA LEU A 114 -14.08 -16.14 -6.37
C LEU A 114 -12.83 -16.09 -5.51
N ARG A 115 -11.84 -15.34 -5.98
CA ARG A 115 -10.62 -14.98 -5.23
C ARG A 115 -10.46 -13.48 -5.30
N ILE A 116 -10.06 -12.86 -4.19
CA ILE A 116 -9.65 -11.46 -4.21
C ILE A 116 -8.26 -11.42 -4.85
N GLU A 117 -8.13 -10.70 -5.94
CA GLU A 117 -6.84 -10.52 -6.63
C GLU A 117 -6.04 -9.38 -5.99
N ARG A 118 -6.71 -8.28 -5.73
CA ARG A 118 -6.16 -7.11 -5.03
C ARG A 118 -7.27 -6.26 -4.42
N VAL A 119 -6.88 -5.35 -3.56
CA VAL A 119 -7.76 -4.32 -3.00
C VAL A 119 -7.19 -2.95 -3.37
N SER A 120 -8.03 -2.05 -3.87
CA SER A 120 -7.61 -0.68 -4.19
C SER A 120 -7.25 0.12 -2.93
N GLY A 121 -6.59 1.27 -3.09
CA GLY A 121 -6.30 2.19 -1.99
C GLY A 121 -7.55 2.70 -1.24
N ASP A 122 -8.72 2.62 -1.87
CA ASP A 122 -10.03 2.91 -1.27
C ASP A 122 -10.74 1.67 -0.71
N LEU A 123 -10.01 0.58 -0.52
CA LEU A 123 -10.49 -0.71 -0.01
C LEU A 123 -11.63 -1.32 -0.85
N VAL A 124 -11.61 -1.11 -2.15
CA VAL A 124 -12.51 -1.79 -3.09
C VAL A 124 -11.83 -3.06 -3.61
N PRO A 125 -12.39 -4.26 -3.33
CA PRO A 125 -11.81 -5.50 -3.79
C PRO A 125 -12.03 -5.70 -5.30
N GLU A 126 -11.01 -6.17 -5.98
CA GLU A 126 -11.11 -6.71 -7.34
C GLU A 126 -11.10 -8.23 -7.27
N PHE A 127 -12.07 -8.86 -7.93
CA PHE A 127 -12.25 -10.30 -7.91
C PHE A 127 -11.80 -10.92 -9.21
N ARG A 128 -11.28 -12.16 -9.13
CA ARG A 128 -11.09 -13.06 -10.27
C ARG A 128 -11.72 -14.42 -9.98
N TRP A 129 -11.98 -15.18 -11.00
CA TRP A 129 -12.43 -16.55 -10.83
C TRP A 129 -11.30 -17.45 -10.28
N ALA A 130 -11.64 -18.41 -9.43
CA ALA A 130 -10.66 -19.30 -8.81
C ALA A 130 -9.83 -20.12 -9.81
N TRP A 131 -10.41 -20.42 -10.98
CA TRP A 131 -9.77 -21.16 -12.08
C TRP A 131 -9.03 -20.25 -13.06
N GLN A 132 -9.16 -18.95 -12.97
CA GLN A 132 -8.48 -17.98 -13.82
C GLN A 132 -7.06 -17.76 -13.28
N LYS A 133 -6.07 -17.91 -14.15
CA LYS A 133 -4.68 -17.57 -13.80
C LYS A 133 -4.53 -16.06 -13.62
N SER A 134 -3.64 -15.65 -12.74
CA SER A 134 -3.27 -14.24 -12.59
C SER A 134 -2.64 -13.72 -13.90
N ARG A 135 -2.89 -12.46 -14.24
CA ARG A 135 -2.43 -11.87 -15.52
C ARG A 135 -0.91 -11.92 -15.68
N ASP A 136 -0.18 -11.72 -14.59
CA ASP A 136 1.28 -11.79 -14.59
C ASP A 136 1.83 -13.18 -14.93
N THR A 137 1.08 -14.25 -14.61
CA THR A 137 1.47 -15.63 -14.95
C THR A 137 1.21 -16.00 -16.40
N LEU A 138 0.46 -15.18 -17.13
CA LEU A 138 0.17 -15.40 -18.56
C LEU A 138 1.25 -14.80 -19.48
N LEU A 139 2.05 -13.88 -18.97
CA LEU A 139 3.12 -13.27 -19.73
C LEU A 139 4.36 -14.17 -19.71
N ALA A 140 4.83 -14.54 -20.90
CA ALA A 140 6.12 -15.20 -21.04
C ALA A 140 7.24 -14.29 -20.54
N ARG A 141 8.38 -14.85 -20.15
CA ARG A 141 9.58 -14.05 -19.89
C ARG A 141 9.89 -13.19 -21.12
N PRO A 142 10.38 -11.95 -20.93
CA PRO A 142 10.83 -11.16 -22.07
C PRO A 142 11.91 -11.94 -22.82
N VAL A 143 11.79 -11.99 -24.13
CA VAL A 143 12.86 -12.55 -24.96
C VAL A 143 13.83 -11.39 -25.23
N ALA A 144 14.98 -11.42 -24.58
CA ALA A 144 16.04 -10.46 -24.84
C ALA A 144 16.59 -10.64 -26.25
N ALA A 145 16.96 -9.53 -26.87
CA ALA A 145 17.77 -9.59 -28.08
C ALA A 145 19.10 -10.31 -27.78
N PRO A 146 19.68 -11.03 -28.77
CA PRO A 146 21.02 -11.56 -28.58
C PRO A 146 21.97 -10.43 -28.18
N PRO A 147 22.88 -10.66 -27.22
CA PRO A 147 23.79 -9.63 -26.78
C PRO A 147 24.62 -9.17 -28.02
N GLN A 148 24.32 -7.99 -28.52
CA GLN A 148 25.23 -7.29 -29.40
C GLN A 148 26.41 -6.88 -28.55
N ALA A 149 27.62 -6.71 -29.20
CA ALA A 149 28.77 -6.20 -28.48
C ALA A 149 28.38 -4.87 -27.81
N ALA A 150 28.12 -4.94 -26.50
CA ALA A 150 27.48 -3.86 -25.78
C ALA A 150 28.47 -2.71 -25.64
N ALA A 151 28.18 -1.58 -26.27
CA ALA A 151 28.84 -0.33 -25.96
C ALA A 151 28.52 0.06 -24.51
N ALA A 152 29.46 0.68 -23.83
CA ALA A 152 29.21 1.27 -22.51
C ALA A 152 28.03 2.24 -22.62
N TRP A 153 27.18 2.25 -21.58
CA TRP A 153 26.08 3.19 -21.54
C TRP A 153 26.60 4.61 -21.35
N GLU A 154 26.17 5.51 -22.20
CA GLU A 154 26.49 6.92 -22.10
C GLU A 154 25.31 7.70 -21.52
N PRO A 155 25.54 8.61 -20.56
CA PRO A 155 24.51 9.44 -20.01
C PRO A 155 23.97 10.44 -21.04
N ALA A 156 22.67 10.74 -20.94
CA ALA A 156 22.01 11.79 -21.71
C ALA A 156 21.56 12.95 -20.82
N PRO A 157 21.49 14.19 -21.37
CA PRO A 157 21.13 15.38 -20.57
C PRO A 157 19.75 15.32 -19.92
N HIS A 158 18.88 14.42 -20.39
CA HIS A 158 17.49 14.30 -19.94
C HIS A 158 17.22 12.98 -19.22
N ASP A 159 18.24 12.32 -18.74
CA ASP A 159 18.10 11.09 -18.01
C ASP A 159 17.28 11.27 -16.72
N PHE A 160 16.51 10.25 -16.43
CA PHE A 160 15.74 10.13 -15.19
C PHE A 160 16.24 8.90 -14.43
N PRO A 161 17.48 8.94 -13.90
CA PRO A 161 18.24 7.74 -13.54
C PRO A 161 17.84 7.11 -12.21
N ARG A 162 16.88 7.67 -11.50
CA ARG A 162 16.40 7.18 -10.20
C ARG A 162 14.99 7.66 -9.89
N PHE A 163 14.44 7.19 -8.79
CA PHE A 163 13.15 7.64 -8.25
C PHE A 163 13.15 9.16 -8.03
N LEU A 164 12.11 9.83 -8.53
CA LEU A 164 11.93 11.28 -8.53
C LEU A 164 13.01 12.06 -9.30
N GLY A 165 13.68 11.43 -10.25
CA GLY A 165 14.58 12.09 -11.19
C GLY A 165 15.97 12.39 -10.66
N PRO A 166 16.77 13.14 -11.40
CA PRO A 166 18.19 13.32 -11.11
C PRO A 166 18.45 13.98 -9.75
N THR A 167 17.59 14.89 -9.33
CA THR A 167 17.68 15.59 -8.04
C THR A 167 16.96 14.85 -6.91
N GLY A 168 16.00 13.95 -7.24
CA GLY A 168 15.22 13.19 -6.27
C GLY A 168 14.06 13.98 -5.62
N ASP A 169 13.69 15.10 -6.22
CA ASP A 169 12.63 16.00 -5.75
C ASP A 169 11.50 16.19 -6.79
N ALA A 170 11.48 15.36 -7.84
CA ALA A 170 10.57 15.42 -8.98
C ALA A 170 10.78 16.67 -9.89
N SER A 171 11.91 17.34 -9.76
CA SER A 171 12.30 18.44 -10.64
C SER A 171 13.14 17.94 -11.80
N LEU A 172 12.98 18.57 -12.97
CA LEU A 172 13.86 18.39 -14.10
C LEU A 172 14.87 19.55 -14.16
N PRO A 173 16.09 19.30 -14.65
CA PRO A 173 17.06 20.38 -14.87
C PRO A 173 16.45 21.46 -15.77
N SER A 174 16.86 22.73 -15.57
CA SER A 174 16.41 23.85 -16.41
C SER A 174 16.80 23.69 -17.89
N THR A 175 17.75 22.80 -18.19
CA THR A 175 18.16 22.41 -19.54
C THR A 175 17.26 21.36 -20.18
N ALA A 176 16.33 20.77 -19.42
CA ALA A 176 15.36 19.82 -19.97
C ALA A 176 14.45 20.52 -20.98
N PRO A 177 14.02 19.83 -22.07
CA PRO A 177 13.07 20.39 -23.00
C PRO A 177 11.80 20.79 -22.25
N ALA A 178 11.28 21.99 -22.53
CA ALA A 178 9.98 22.39 -22.01
C ALA A 178 8.93 21.38 -22.49
N LEU A 179 8.19 20.81 -21.53
CA LEU A 179 7.01 20.03 -21.87
C LEU A 179 5.96 21.00 -22.46
N ASP A 180 5.32 20.63 -23.56
CA ASP A 180 4.17 21.36 -24.05
C ASP A 180 3.01 21.22 -23.03
N PRO A 181 2.66 22.27 -22.31
CA PRO A 181 1.60 22.20 -21.32
C PRO A 181 0.20 22.14 -21.95
N GLU A 182 0.09 22.42 -23.24
CA GLU A 182 -1.18 22.52 -23.95
C GLU A 182 -1.60 21.21 -24.65
N TRP A 183 -1.43 20.09 -23.98
CA TRP A 183 -2.01 18.84 -24.47
C TRP A 183 -3.54 18.92 -24.43
N THR A 184 -4.13 19.12 -25.60
CA THR A 184 -5.57 19.20 -25.79
C THR A 184 -6.09 17.93 -26.46
N LYS A 185 -7.42 17.79 -26.57
CA LYS A 185 -8.02 16.75 -27.41
C LYS A 185 -7.62 16.88 -28.91
N ALA A 186 -7.31 18.09 -29.34
CA ALA A 186 -6.89 18.36 -30.72
C ALA A 186 -5.39 18.09 -30.94
N THR A 187 -4.56 18.21 -29.89
CA THR A 187 -3.13 17.96 -29.90
C THR A 187 -2.73 17.00 -28.78
N PRO A 188 -3.18 15.72 -28.83
CA PRO A 188 -2.82 14.74 -27.80
C PRO A 188 -1.36 14.35 -27.93
N PRO A 189 -0.72 13.92 -26.82
CA PRO A 189 0.61 13.33 -26.89
C PRO A 189 0.59 12.11 -27.82
N ARG A 190 1.63 11.98 -28.65
CA ARG A 190 1.76 10.85 -29.58
C ARG A 190 2.28 9.62 -28.84
N GLU A 191 1.53 8.50 -28.90
CA GLU A 191 2.05 7.21 -28.45
C GLU A 191 3.21 6.77 -29.35
N VAL A 192 4.37 6.51 -28.75
CA VAL A 192 5.56 6.02 -29.46
C VAL A 192 5.51 4.49 -29.52
N TRP A 193 5.26 3.85 -28.39
CA TRP A 193 5.06 2.40 -28.28
C TRP A 193 4.23 2.06 -27.05
N ARG A 194 3.69 0.84 -27.04
CA ARG A 194 2.97 0.23 -25.92
C ARG A 194 3.28 -1.25 -25.84
N ARG A 195 3.66 -1.74 -24.67
CA ARG A 195 3.97 -3.16 -24.46
C ARG A 195 3.30 -3.70 -23.19
N PRO A 196 2.89 -4.99 -23.20
CA PRO A 196 2.50 -5.66 -21.97
C PRO A 196 3.68 -5.77 -21.00
N ILE A 197 3.43 -5.50 -19.74
CA ILE A 197 4.39 -5.61 -18.65
C ILE A 197 3.82 -6.50 -17.55
N GLY A 198 4.67 -7.16 -16.76
CA GLY A 198 4.27 -7.95 -15.59
C GLY A 198 3.62 -7.10 -14.50
N ALA A 199 3.15 -7.75 -13.44
CA ALA A 199 2.55 -7.04 -12.32
C ALA A 199 3.62 -6.26 -11.53
N GLY A 200 3.22 -5.12 -10.97
CA GLY A 200 4.09 -4.28 -10.15
C GLY A 200 3.67 -2.82 -10.21
N TRP A 201 4.40 -2.03 -9.44
CA TRP A 201 4.19 -0.59 -9.29
C TRP A 201 5.49 0.19 -9.45
N SER A 202 6.54 -0.50 -9.91
CA SER A 202 7.86 0.09 -10.12
C SER A 202 7.83 1.18 -11.18
N GLY A 203 8.56 2.27 -10.92
CA GLY A 203 8.84 3.28 -11.92
C GLY A 203 9.91 2.82 -12.89
N PHE A 204 10.09 3.59 -13.97
CA PHE A 204 11.21 3.44 -14.89
C PHE A 204 12.34 4.39 -14.50
N ALA A 205 13.57 3.88 -14.52
CA ALA A 205 14.77 4.69 -14.57
C ALA A 205 15.29 4.73 -16.00
N THR A 206 15.65 5.90 -16.50
CA THR A 206 16.22 6.05 -17.87
C THR A 206 17.65 6.51 -17.80
N TYR A 207 18.47 5.98 -18.70
CA TYR A 207 19.87 6.34 -18.85
C TYR A 207 20.28 6.19 -20.33
N GLY A 208 20.62 7.29 -20.99
CA GLY A 208 20.86 7.32 -22.41
C GLY A 208 19.64 6.89 -23.23
N THR A 209 19.78 5.81 -23.96
CA THR A 209 18.71 5.23 -24.79
C THR A 209 17.99 4.05 -24.13
N HIS A 210 18.19 3.83 -22.84
CA HIS A 210 17.74 2.68 -22.11
C HIS A 210 16.71 3.03 -21.02
N ALA A 211 15.75 2.14 -20.76
CA ALA A 211 14.76 2.26 -19.69
C ALA A 211 14.73 0.98 -18.88
N VAL A 212 14.92 1.08 -17.56
CA VAL A 212 14.96 -0.07 -16.65
C VAL A 212 13.85 0.00 -15.63
N THR A 213 13.19 -1.13 -15.40
CA THR A 213 12.14 -1.28 -14.38
C THR A 213 12.19 -2.66 -13.76
N LEU A 214 11.34 -2.88 -12.72
CA LEU A 214 11.09 -4.20 -12.15
C LEU A 214 9.63 -4.60 -12.40
N GLU A 215 9.41 -5.89 -12.60
CA GLU A 215 8.08 -6.47 -12.82
C GLU A 215 7.99 -7.88 -12.22
N GLN A 216 6.78 -8.35 -11.87
CA GLN A 216 6.53 -9.72 -11.46
C GLN A 216 5.96 -10.52 -12.61
N ARG A 217 6.55 -11.67 -12.93
CA ARG A 217 6.01 -12.66 -13.86
C ARG A 217 6.00 -14.04 -13.20
N GLY A 218 4.84 -14.51 -12.83
CA GLY A 218 4.73 -15.75 -12.06
C GLY A 218 5.51 -15.66 -10.74
N ASP A 219 6.40 -16.60 -10.50
CA ASP A 219 7.17 -16.70 -9.25
C ASP A 219 8.52 -15.96 -9.30
N GLU A 220 8.69 -15.06 -10.27
CA GLU A 220 9.92 -14.29 -10.42
C GLU A 220 9.66 -12.79 -10.48
N GLU A 221 10.38 -12.02 -9.68
CA GLU A 221 10.62 -10.62 -9.95
C GLU A 221 11.65 -10.53 -11.08
N ILE A 222 11.44 -9.64 -12.02
CA ILE A 222 12.35 -9.49 -13.17
C ILE A 222 12.80 -8.04 -13.25
N ILE A 223 14.11 -7.84 -13.29
CA ILE A 223 14.69 -6.55 -13.67
C ILE A 223 14.74 -6.56 -15.20
N THR A 224 14.01 -5.65 -15.84
CA THR A 224 13.86 -5.60 -17.31
C THR A 224 14.44 -4.30 -17.85
N CYS A 225 15.30 -4.40 -18.84
CA CYS A 225 15.79 -3.27 -19.63
C CYS A 225 15.10 -3.27 -21.00
N LEU A 226 14.65 -2.09 -21.40
CA LEU A 226 14.00 -1.83 -22.67
C LEU A 226 14.75 -0.73 -23.43
N ALA A 227 14.83 -0.84 -24.76
CA ALA A 227 15.22 0.26 -25.60
C ALA A 227 14.18 1.39 -25.50
N LEU A 228 14.57 2.58 -25.07
CA LEU A 228 13.67 3.69 -24.82
C LEU A 228 12.86 4.11 -26.05
N ALA A 229 13.47 4.04 -27.23
CA ALA A 229 12.83 4.47 -28.48
C ALA A 229 11.77 3.48 -29.00
N THR A 230 11.90 2.17 -28.72
CA THR A 230 11.07 1.12 -29.33
C THR A 230 10.31 0.27 -28.31
N GLY A 231 10.71 0.32 -27.03
CA GLY A 231 10.22 -0.55 -25.98
C GLY A 231 10.66 -2.02 -26.13
N GLU A 232 11.57 -2.35 -27.06
CA GLU A 232 12.05 -3.73 -27.21
C GLU A 232 12.92 -4.14 -26.02
N PRO A 233 12.75 -5.38 -25.49
CA PRO A 233 13.59 -5.88 -24.39
C PRO A 233 15.04 -6.07 -24.87
N GLU A 234 15.96 -5.47 -24.15
CA GLU A 234 17.40 -5.62 -24.39
C GLU A 234 17.99 -6.74 -23.54
N TRP A 235 17.66 -6.75 -22.27
CA TRP A 235 18.00 -7.83 -21.34
C TRP A 235 17.00 -7.93 -20.20
N HIS A 236 17.04 -9.04 -19.48
CA HIS A 236 16.27 -9.26 -18.25
C HIS A 236 17.06 -10.10 -17.25
N VAL A 237 16.88 -9.81 -15.97
CA VAL A 237 17.48 -10.55 -14.86
C VAL A 237 16.35 -11.11 -13.99
N PRO A 238 16.12 -12.43 -14.02
CA PRO A 238 15.10 -13.05 -13.16
C PRO A 238 15.65 -13.18 -11.73
N VAL A 239 14.82 -12.81 -10.77
CA VAL A 239 15.05 -12.96 -9.34
C VAL A 239 13.95 -13.84 -8.79
N ARG A 240 14.31 -15.02 -8.26
CA ARG A 240 13.31 -15.90 -7.66
C ARG A 240 12.71 -15.23 -6.44
N GLY A 241 11.42 -15.01 -6.46
CA GLY A 241 10.66 -14.40 -5.39
C GLY A 241 9.32 -13.88 -5.91
N ARG A 242 8.29 -13.98 -5.08
CA ARG A 242 6.97 -13.43 -5.35
C ARG A 242 6.48 -12.68 -4.15
N HIS A 243 6.23 -11.40 -4.34
CA HIS A 243 5.47 -10.64 -3.36
C HIS A 243 4.02 -10.53 -3.83
N GLN A 244 3.11 -10.98 -2.97
CA GLN A 244 1.67 -10.85 -3.21
C GLN A 244 0.93 -10.83 -1.89
N THR A 245 0.30 -9.72 -1.57
CA THR A 245 -0.61 -9.59 -0.42
C THR A 245 -1.93 -8.99 -0.85
N VAL A 246 -2.98 -9.21 -0.05
CA VAL A 246 -4.31 -8.64 -0.35
C VAL A 246 -4.27 -7.11 -0.35
N LEU A 247 -3.54 -6.51 0.59
CA LEU A 247 -3.41 -5.05 0.71
C LEU A 247 -2.43 -4.46 -0.31
N GLY A 248 -1.32 -5.17 -0.57
CA GLY A 248 -0.25 -4.68 -1.43
C GLY A 248 -0.47 -4.99 -2.91
N GLY A 249 -1.25 -6.00 -3.26
CA GLY A 249 -1.29 -6.54 -4.62
C GLY A 249 -0.01 -7.32 -4.93
N THR A 250 0.32 -7.45 -6.22
CA THR A 250 1.42 -8.29 -6.68
C THR A 250 2.59 -7.46 -7.21
N GLY A 251 3.81 -7.86 -6.87
CA GLY A 251 5.05 -7.45 -7.53
C GLY A 251 5.79 -6.27 -6.89
N PRO A 252 6.94 -5.89 -7.46
CA PRO A 252 7.86 -4.87 -6.96
C PRO A 252 7.29 -3.45 -7.08
N ARG A 253 7.87 -2.52 -6.30
CA ARG A 253 7.42 -1.12 -6.20
C ARG A 253 8.53 -0.10 -6.28
N SER A 254 9.78 -0.51 -6.02
CA SER A 254 10.91 0.40 -6.08
C SER A 254 11.26 0.76 -7.53
N THR A 255 11.79 1.95 -7.73
CA THR A 255 12.41 2.35 -9.00
C THR A 255 13.90 2.02 -8.95
N PRO A 256 14.49 1.43 -9.98
CA PRO A 256 15.94 1.24 -10.03
C PRO A 256 16.68 2.57 -9.97
N SER A 257 17.95 2.53 -9.54
CA SER A 257 18.88 3.67 -9.64
C SER A 257 20.05 3.31 -10.53
N ILE A 258 20.44 4.21 -11.42
CA ILE A 258 21.48 3.98 -12.42
C ILE A 258 22.57 5.03 -12.26
N ALA A 259 23.81 4.59 -12.20
CA ALA A 259 24.99 5.45 -12.26
C ALA A 259 26.16 4.69 -12.88
N ASP A 260 26.95 5.39 -13.64
CA ASP A 260 28.17 4.85 -14.27
C ASP A 260 27.92 3.57 -15.08
N GLY A 261 26.73 3.48 -15.72
CA GLY A 261 26.31 2.30 -16.49
C GLY A 261 25.92 1.08 -15.63
N ILE A 262 25.84 1.22 -14.30
CA ILE A 262 25.44 0.13 -13.39
C ILE A 262 24.02 0.41 -12.86
N VAL A 263 23.18 -0.62 -12.91
CA VAL A 263 21.79 -0.60 -12.43
C VAL A 263 21.74 -1.21 -11.03
N TYR A 264 21.23 -0.45 -10.06
CA TYR A 264 20.95 -0.93 -8.70
C TYR A 264 19.44 -1.10 -8.52
N ALA A 265 18.98 -2.31 -8.30
CA ALA A 265 17.57 -2.66 -8.25
C ALA A 265 17.22 -3.40 -6.96
N ALA A 266 16.25 -2.88 -6.20
CA ALA A 266 15.76 -3.46 -4.96
C ALA A 266 14.38 -4.07 -5.18
N GLY A 267 14.22 -5.38 -4.97
CA GLY A 267 12.96 -6.11 -5.09
C GLY A 267 12.09 -6.01 -3.85
N ALA A 268 10.80 -6.33 -3.99
CA ALA A 268 9.83 -6.31 -2.89
C ALA A 268 10.12 -7.37 -1.82
N THR A 269 10.84 -8.43 -2.18
CA THR A 269 11.19 -9.56 -1.31
C THR A 269 12.51 -9.38 -0.56
N GLY A 270 13.20 -8.24 -0.74
CA GLY A 270 14.43 -7.90 -0.02
C GLY A 270 15.72 -8.13 -0.79
N TRP A 271 15.65 -8.56 -2.04
CA TRP A 271 16.85 -8.69 -2.88
C TRP A 271 17.29 -7.35 -3.45
N LEU A 272 18.57 -7.03 -3.28
CA LEU A 272 19.27 -5.92 -3.92
C LEU A 272 20.26 -6.46 -4.94
N HIS A 273 20.25 -5.93 -6.16
CA HIS A 273 21.13 -6.33 -7.26
C HIS A 273 21.90 -5.14 -7.78
N ALA A 274 23.18 -5.38 -8.14
CA ALA A 274 23.91 -4.54 -9.06
C ALA A 274 24.09 -5.30 -10.38
N VAL A 275 23.68 -4.65 -11.46
CA VAL A 275 23.66 -5.24 -12.80
C VAL A 275 24.42 -4.32 -13.74
N ASP A 276 25.33 -4.89 -14.52
CA ASP A 276 25.97 -4.17 -15.63
C ASP A 276 24.90 -3.81 -16.67
N GLY A 277 24.69 -2.52 -16.87
CA GLY A 277 23.62 -2.03 -17.72
C GLY A 277 23.77 -2.43 -19.18
N ALA A 278 24.99 -2.45 -19.67
CA ALA A 278 25.26 -2.78 -21.07
C ALA A 278 24.96 -4.24 -21.41
N THR A 279 25.18 -5.15 -20.46
CA THR A 279 25.12 -6.61 -20.70
C THR A 279 23.99 -7.33 -19.97
N GLY A 280 23.38 -6.72 -18.95
CA GLY A 280 22.46 -7.39 -18.05
C GLY A 280 23.12 -8.41 -17.11
N LYS A 281 24.46 -8.43 -17.03
CA LYS A 281 25.20 -9.33 -16.14
C LYS A 281 25.07 -8.87 -14.69
N VAL A 282 24.66 -9.77 -13.81
CA VAL A 282 24.67 -9.51 -12.36
C VAL A 282 26.11 -9.44 -11.88
N LEU A 283 26.50 -8.28 -11.37
CA LEU A 283 27.82 -8.04 -10.78
C LEU A 283 27.87 -8.59 -9.36
N TRP A 284 26.85 -8.26 -8.56
CA TRP A 284 26.63 -8.80 -7.25
C TRP A 284 25.14 -8.75 -6.87
N LYS A 285 24.74 -9.51 -5.88
CA LYS A 285 23.41 -9.50 -5.28
C LYS A 285 23.48 -9.67 -3.78
N LYS A 286 22.53 -9.10 -3.05
CA LYS A 286 22.44 -9.16 -1.60
C LYS A 286 21.00 -9.45 -1.18
N ASP A 287 20.84 -10.44 -0.32
CA ASP A 287 19.61 -10.63 0.43
C ASP A 287 19.69 -9.74 1.69
N VAL A 288 18.99 -8.61 1.65
CA VAL A 288 19.01 -7.61 2.73
C VAL A 288 18.40 -8.17 4.02
N LEU A 289 17.37 -9.03 3.91
CA LEU A 289 16.75 -9.62 5.09
C LEU A 289 17.70 -10.59 5.79
N ALA A 290 18.29 -11.51 5.04
CA ALA A 290 19.24 -12.47 5.58
C ALA A 290 20.51 -11.77 6.13
N ASP A 291 21.01 -10.75 5.43
CA ASP A 291 22.20 -10.00 5.86
C ASP A 291 21.97 -9.22 7.17
N LEU A 292 20.74 -8.76 7.41
CA LEU A 292 20.37 -8.06 8.65
C LEU A 292 19.82 -9.01 9.74
N GLY A 293 19.68 -10.31 9.47
CA GLY A 293 19.10 -11.26 10.41
C GLY A 293 17.60 -11.09 10.64
N ILE A 294 16.88 -10.65 9.60
CA ILE A 294 15.44 -10.45 9.65
C ILE A 294 14.73 -11.71 9.17
N ASP A 295 13.77 -12.21 9.95
CA ASP A 295 12.90 -13.30 9.51
C ASP A 295 11.97 -12.85 8.39
N ALA A 296 12.02 -13.53 7.24
CA ALA A 296 11.29 -13.12 6.04
C ALA A 296 9.76 -13.19 6.24
N ALA A 297 9.25 -14.20 6.98
CA ALA A 297 7.81 -14.33 7.20
C ALA A 297 7.29 -13.25 8.17
N ALA A 298 8.04 -12.96 9.24
CA ALA A 298 7.70 -11.87 10.15
C ALA A 298 7.77 -10.50 9.44
N HIS A 299 8.75 -10.34 8.55
CA HIS A 299 8.88 -9.13 7.74
C HIS A 299 7.70 -8.92 6.78
N GLU A 300 7.23 -9.98 6.12
CA GLU A 300 6.06 -9.90 5.23
C GLU A 300 4.80 -9.42 5.96
N VAL A 301 4.63 -9.83 7.22
CA VAL A 301 3.52 -9.36 8.08
C VAL A 301 3.72 -7.90 8.49
N ALA A 302 4.93 -7.52 8.86
CA ALA A 302 5.24 -6.16 9.30
C ALA A 302 5.20 -5.15 8.15
N VAL A 303 5.63 -5.54 6.94
CA VAL A 303 5.71 -4.68 5.75
C VAL A 303 4.79 -5.24 4.66
N ALA A 304 3.48 -5.16 4.93
CA ALA A 304 2.45 -5.89 4.17
C ALA A 304 2.35 -5.53 2.68
N TRP A 305 2.85 -4.36 2.25
CA TRP A 305 2.90 -3.97 0.83
C TRP A 305 4.23 -4.35 0.14
N GLY A 306 5.13 -5.06 0.83
CA GLY A 306 6.47 -5.38 0.33
C GLY A 306 7.43 -4.18 0.38
N ARG A 307 8.71 -4.43 0.23
CA ARG A 307 9.72 -3.36 0.24
C ARG A 307 9.58 -2.48 -1.01
N SER A 308 9.43 -1.18 -0.82
CA SER A 308 9.21 -0.23 -1.92
C SER A 308 10.24 0.88 -2.00
N GLY A 309 11.09 1.04 -0.97
CA GLY A 309 12.12 2.07 -0.98
C GLY A 309 13.11 1.85 -2.12
N SER A 310 13.21 2.85 -2.98
CA SER A 310 14.15 2.86 -4.11
C SER A 310 15.57 3.08 -3.60
N PRO A 311 16.59 2.46 -4.21
CA PRO A 311 17.99 2.65 -3.82
C PRO A 311 18.42 4.12 -3.96
N LEU A 312 19.13 4.64 -2.98
CA LEU A 312 19.83 5.92 -3.07
C LEU A 312 21.33 5.65 -3.28
N LEU A 313 21.89 6.22 -4.31
CA LEU A 313 23.34 6.19 -4.55
C LEU A 313 23.99 7.38 -3.86
N LEU A 314 24.95 7.10 -2.99
CA LEU A 314 25.70 8.09 -2.24
C LEU A 314 27.19 7.71 -2.30
N ASP A 315 27.97 8.49 -3.03
CA ASP A 315 29.40 8.25 -3.28
C ASP A 315 29.69 6.79 -3.71
N ASP A 316 30.38 6.02 -2.88
CA ASP A 316 30.77 4.64 -3.09
C ASP A 316 29.77 3.60 -2.55
N VAL A 317 28.62 4.03 -2.03
CA VAL A 317 27.62 3.12 -1.45
C VAL A 317 26.25 3.23 -2.12
N VAL A 318 25.49 2.15 -2.07
CA VAL A 318 24.06 2.11 -2.31
C VAL A 318 23.31 1.95 -0.99
N VAL A 319 22.44 2.90 -0.70
CA VAL A 319 21.66 2.95 0.54
C VAL A 319 20.24 2.49 0.27
N VAL A 320 19.74 1.56 1.09
CA VAL A 320 18.36 1.05 1.02
C VAL A 320 17.74 1.03 2.42
N PRO A 321 16.41 1.00 2.55
CA PRO A 321 15.77 0.79 3.83
C PRO A 321 16.21 -0.54 4.47
N GLY A 322 16.50 -0.53 5.77
CA GLY A 322 16.92 -1.71 6.53
C GLY A 322 15.73 -2.58 6.96
N GLY A 323 15.09 -2.24 8.06
CA GLY A 323 13.87 -2.89 8.57
C GLY A 323 14.09 -3.78 9.78
N GLY A 324 13.03 -4.50 10.10
CA GLY A 324 12.83 -5.49 11.15
C GLY A 324 11.62 -6.36 10.83
N PRO A 325 11.13 -7.18 11.78
CA PRO A 325 11.63 -7.30 13.17
C PRO A 325 12.97 -8.04 13.30
N ARG A 326 13.75 -7.63 14.30
CA ARG A 326 15.05 -8.23 14.65
C ARG A 326 15.16 -8.35 16.18
N SER A 327 16.02 -9.23 16.68
CA SER A 327 16.24 -9.45 18.12
C SER A 327 16.86 -8.24 18.82
N ASP A 328 17.66 -7.45 18.10
CA ASP A 328 18.39 -6.26 18.57
C ASP A 328 17.77 -4.94 18.08
N GLY A 329 16.50 -4.96 17.69
CA GLY A 329 15.76 -3.82 17.20
C GLY A 329 15.85 -3.61 15.67
N PRO A 330 14.98 -2.80 15.09
CA PRO A 330 14.99 -2.48 13.67
C PRO A 330 16.19 -1.61 13.28
N VAL A 331 16.48 -1.57 11.98
CA VAL A 331 17.47 -0.69 11.37
C VAL A 331 16.76 0.19 10.34
N SER A 332 16.96 1.51 10.41
CA SER A 332 16.29 2.42 9.48
C SER A 332 16.90 2.34 8.08
N LEU A 333 18.21 2.43 7.96
CA LEU A 333 18.92 2.36 6.67
C LEU A 333 20.13 1.42 6.75
N VAL A 334 20.43 0.78 5.64
CA VAL A 334 21.63 -0.02 5.44
C VAL A 334 22.31 0.39 4.13
N ALA A 335 23.64 0.44 4.14
CA ALA A 335 24.45 0.76 2.98
C ALA A 335 25.37 -0.39 2.60
N TYR A 336 25.48 -0.61 1.29
CA TYR A 336 26.35 -1.59 0.68
C TYR A 336 27.33 -0.90 -0.28
N ASP A 337 28.53 -1.40 -0.32
CA ASP A 337 29.54 -0.96 -1.28
C ASP A 337 29.04 -1.15 -2.71
N ARG A 338 29.13 -0.13 -3.55
CA ARG A 338 28.60 -0.17 -4.93
C ARG A 338 29.31 -1.18 -5.81
N ALA A 339 30.60 -1.42 -5.59
CA ALA A 339 31.42 -2.31 -6.42
C ALA A 339 31.30 -3.78 -5.97
N THR A 340 31.24 -4.04 -4.65
CA THR A 340 31.34 -5.39 -4.09
C THR A 340 30.05 -5.94 -3.52
N GLY A 341 29.09 -5.09 -3.13
CA GLY A 341 27.89 -5.48 -2.38
C GLY A 341 28.15 -5.84 -0.92
N GLU A 342 29.33 -5.54 -0.37
CA GLU A 342 29.62 -5.72 1.05
C GLU A 342 28.93 -4.65 1.88
N ARG A 343 28.38 -5.05 3.04
CA ARG A 343 27.76 -4.11 3.96
C ARG A 343 28.80 -3.15 4.56
N ARG A 344 28.59 -1.87 4.39
CA ARG A 344 29.49 -0.83 4.89
C ARG A 344 29.05 -0.31 6.25
N TRP A 345 27.76 -0.03 6.42
CA TRP A 345 27.20 0.50 7.67
C TRP A 345 25.68 0.33 7.75
N THR A 346 25.17 0.49 8.96
CA THR A 346 23.72 0.62 9.25
C THR A 346 23.51 1.84 10.14
N VAL A 347 22.35 2.51 10.02
CA VAL A 347 21.99 3.66 10.88
C VAL A 347 20.50 3.63 11.23
N GLY A 348 20.17 4.27 12.36
CA GLY A 348 18.81 4.41 12.85
C GLY A 348 18.24 3.17 13.51
N ASP A 349 17.17 3.38 14.23
CA ASP A 349 16.53 2.41 15.14
C ASP A 349 15.01 2.32 14.93
N ASP A 350 14.50 2.84 13.80
CA ASP A 350 13.08 2.80 13.47
C ASP A 350 12.79 1.77 12.38
N GLN A 351 11.61 1.12 12.49
CA GLN A 351 11.11 0.19 11.46
C GLN A 351 10.87 0.95 10.17
N ILE A 352 11.20 0.32 9.05
CA ILE A 352 10.96 0.92 7.73
C ILE A 352 9.47 1.11 7.46
N SER A 353 9.14 2.19 6.73
CA SER A 353 7.90 2.35 6.01
C SER A 353 8.17 2.21 4.51
N TYR A 354 7.47 2.95 3.66
CA TYR A 354 7.58 2.80 2.20
C TYR A 354 8.29 3.98 1.52
N VAL A 355 8.84 4.88 2.33
CA VAL A 355 9.62 6.04 1.87
C VAL A 355 11.02 5.59 1.45
N SER A 356 11.51 6.09 0.33
CA SER A 356 12.89 5.84 -0.10
C SER A 356 13.88 6.68 0.71
N PRO A 357 15.11 6.24 0.95
CA PRO A 357 16.17 7.09 1.47
C PRO A 357 16.32 8.35 0.61
N ALA A 358 16.49 9.50 1.23
CA ALA A 358 16.63 10.77 0.52
C ALA A 358 17.86 11.54 1.00
N LEU A 359 18.55 12.19 0.08
CA LEU A 359 19.56 13.19 0.42
C LEU A 359 18.94 14.57 0.21
N VAL A 360 18.84 15.35 1.28
CA VAL A 360 18.24 16.69 1.27
C VAL A 360 19.22 17.74 1.77
N SER A 361 19.09 18.96 1.28
CA SER A 361 19.90 20.10 1.76
C SER A 361 19.02 21.03 2.59
N ILE A 362 19.36 21.24 3.86
CA ILE A 362 18.66 22.09 4.82
C ILE A 362 19.68 22.95 5.55
N GLY A 363 19.45 24.27 5.61
CA GLY A 363 20.39 25.19 6.27
C GLY A 363 21.79 25.17 5.67
N GLY A 364 21.92 24.88 4.37
CA GLY A 364 23.21 24.76 3.67
C GLY A 364 23.98 23.47 4.00
N ARG A 365 23.41 22.51 4.71
CA ARG A 365 24.01 21.22 5.04
C ARG A 365 23.20 20.06 4.46
N SER A 366 23.87 19.02 3.98
CA SER A 366 23.23 17.81 3.47
C SER A 366 22.88 16.86 4.62
N PHE A 367 21.71 16.21 4.52
CA PHE A 367 21.26 15.17 5.43
C PHE A 367 20.74 13.96 4.66
N LEU A 368 21.14 12.77 5.11
CA LEU A 368 20.55 11.52 4.70
C LEU A 368 19.29 11.29 5.54
N VAL A 369 18.12 11.25 4.92
CA VAL A 369 16.83 11.18 5.63
C VAL A 369 16.20 9.81 5.48
N ALA A 370 15.78 9.25 6.61
CA ALA A 370 14.91 8.09 6.72
C ALA A 370 13.56 8.49 7.28
N VAL A 371 12.46 7.98 6.70
CA VAL A 371 11.12 8.08 7.27
C VAL A 371 10.60 6.66 7.51
N GLY A 372 10.51 6.30 8.78
CA GLY A 372 10.09 4.98 9.23
C GLY A 372 8.64 4.93 9.70
N GLU A 373 8.34 3.99 10.61
CA GLU A 373 7.02 3.84 11.22
C GLU A 373 6.72 4.89 12.29
N SER A 374 7.74 5.29 13.05
CA SER A 374 7.55 6.16 14.20
C SER A 374 8.08 7.56 13.99
N GLN A 375 9.09 7.72 13.14
CA GLN A 375 9.90 8.92 13.08
C GLN A 375 10.38 9.25 11.66
N ALA A 376 10.71 10.52 11.46
CA ALA A 376 11.62 10.97 10.43
C ALA A 376 12.96 11.33 11.09
N ILE A 377 14.06 10.82 10.54
CA ILE A 377 15.40 10.93 11.11
C ILE A 377 16.34 11.45 10.02
N GLY A 378 17.12 12.47 10.35
CA GLY A 378 18.20 12.99 9.50
C GLY A 378 19.57 12.66 10.07
N PHE A 379 20.40 12.06 9.21
CA PHE A 379 21.77 11.68 9.55
C PHE A 379 22.75 12.54 8.76
N ASP A 380 23.88 12.82 9.37
CA ASP A 380 25.04 13.35 8.62
C ASP A 380 25.52 12.32 7.60
N PRO A 381 25.56 12.64 6.30
CA PRO A 381 25.91 11.66 5.27
C PRO A 381 27.38 11.22 5.32
N VAL A 382 28.26 11.94 6.05
CA VAL A 382 29.69 11.65 6.15
C VAL A 382 30.00 10.89 7.44
N THR A 383 29.57 11.40 8.61
CA THR A 383 29.86 10.75 9.91
C THR A 383 28.87 9.64 10.26
N ARG A 384 27.66 9.67 9.69
CA ARG A 384 26.52 8.78 9.98
C ARG A 384 25.84 9.07 11.32
N ASP A 385 26.29 10.09 12.02
CA ASP A 385 25.66 10.52 13.26
C ASP A 385 24.25 11.04 13.01
N GLU A 386 23.35 10.74 13.92
CA GLU A 386 22.04 11.35 13.91
C GLU A 386 22.17 12.83 14.22
N ALA A 387 21.67 13.66 13.33
CA ALA A 387 21.65 15.10 13.49
C ALA A 387 20.33 15.59 14.11
N TRP A 388 19.22 15.01 13.69
CA TRP A 388 17.88 15.38 14.14
C TRP A 388 16.87 14.27 13.92
N ARG A 389 15.80 14.27 14.73
CA ARG A 389 14.62 13.42 14.54
C ARG A 389 13.34 14.11 15.00
N PHE A 390 12.21 13.69 14.45
CA PHE A 390 10.90 14.09 14.94
C PHE A 390 9.86 12.98 14.76
N PRO A 391 8.80 12.94 15.61
CA PRO A 391 7.76 11.95 15.53
C PRO A 391 6.94 12.09 14.24
N TRP A 392 6.81 11.00 13.51
CA TRP A 392 5.96 10.88 12.33
C TRP A 392 5.29 9.48 12.31
N PRO A 393 4.27 9.26 13.18
CA PRO A 393 3.75 7.93 13.45
C PRO A 393 3.03 7.33 12.24
N SER A 394 3.32 6.07 11.98
CA SER A 394 2.71 5.23 10.96
C SER A 394 2.84 3.75 11.32
N HIS A 395 2.17 2.87 10.54
CA HIS A 395 2.33 1.43 10.64
C HIS A 395 2.38 0.86 9.23
N SER A 396 3.42 0.13 8.91
CA SER A 396 3.69 -0.37 7.55
C SER A 396 2.72 -1.46 7.08
N ASN A 397 1.88 -1.97 7.97
CA ASN A 397 0.82 -2.92 7.64
C ASN A 397 -0.59 -2.30 7.58
N SER A 398 -0.76 -1.00 7.80
CA SER A 398 -2.09 -0.36 7.86
C SER A 398 -2.12 1.08 7.38
N ASP A 399 -1.43 2.01 8.05
CA ASP A 399 -1.49 3.45 7.79
C ASP A 399 -0.12 4.03 7.42
N ALA A 400 0.50 3.42 6.43
CA ALA A 400 1.89 3.61 6.03
C ALA A 400 2.26 5.03 5.58
N SER A 401 3.51 5.41 5.80
CA SER A 401 4.16 6.56 5.16
C SER A 401 4.76 6.15 3.83
N CYS A 402 4.39 6.84 2.74
CA CYS A 402 4.86 6.53 1.39
C CYS A 402 5.42 7.76 0.65
N SER A 403 5.01 8.96 1.05
CA SER A 403 5.43 10.21 0.40
C SER A 403 6.80 10.66 0.88
N GLN A 404 7.65 11.05 -0.05
CA GLN A 404 8.95 11.61 0.26
C GLN A 404 8.82 12.93 1.02
N PRO A 405 9.72 13.21 1.98
CA PRO A 405 9.85 14.54 2.54
C PRO A 405 10.40 15.51 1.49
N VAL A 406 9.92 16.76 1.53
CA VAL A 406 10.26 17.79 0.53
C VAL A 406 10.79 19.02 1.24
N VAL A 407 11.92 19.55 0.80
CA VAL A 407 12.45 20.83 1.28
C VAL A 407 11.67 21.96 0.60
N ILE A 408 11.02 22.82 1.41
CA ILE A 408 10.16 23.91 0.92
C ILE A 408 10.71 25.30 1.29
N GLY A 409 11.93 25.37 1.72
CA GLY A 409 12.64 26.60 2.12
C GLY A 409 14.06 26.27 2.56
N PRO A 410 14.87 27.28 2.90
CA PRO A 410 16.27 27.05 3.24
C PRO A 410 16.46 26.16 4.48
N ASP A 411 15.54 26.19 5.41
CA ASP A 411 15.57 25.51 6.71
C ASP A 411 14.30 24.71 7.02
N ARG A 412 13.44 24.49 6.02
CA ARG A 412 12.11 23.90 6.24
C ARG A 412 11.88 22.64 5.46
N LEU A 413 11.53 21.56 6.18
CA LEU A 413 11.13 20.27 5.64
C LEU A 413 9.61 20.10 5.72
N PHE A 414 8.99 19.77 4.63
CA PHE A 414 7.58 19.40 4.53
C PHE A 414 7.42 17.90 4.42
N ILE A 415 6.42 17.33 5.11
CA ILE A 415 6.06 15.93 5.03
C ILE A 415 4.54 15.76 5.03
N SER A 416 4.04 14.76 4.33
CA SER A 416 2.61 14.50 4.18
C SER A 416 2.31 13.01 4.24
N LYS A 417 1.11 12.69 4.73
CA LYS A 417 0.60 11.33 4.83
C LYS A 417 -0.93 11.33 4.79
N GLY A 418 -1.51 10.31 4.20
CA GLY A 418 -2.95 10.02 4.27
C GLY A 418 -3.39 9.57 5.67
N TYR A 419 -4.45 8.78 5.74
CA TYR A 419 -4.92 8.10 6.95
C TYR A 419 -5.23 9.04 8.13
N GLY A 420 -5.77 10.23 7.84
CA GLY A 420 -6.16 11.21 8.85
C GLY A 420 -5.03 12.02 9.49
N VAL A 421 -3.80 11.87 9.01
CA VAL A 421 -2.62 12.60 9.53
C VAL A 421 -2.46 13.96 8.85
N GLY A 422 -2.60 14.03 7.52
CA GLY A 422 -2.44 15.25 6.74
C GLY A 422 -0.98 15.61 6.47
N CYS A 423 -0.65 16.89 6.60
CA CYS A 423 0.69 17.38 6.32
C CYS A 423 1.21 18.30 7.42
N ALA A 424 2.53 18.41 7.51
CA ALA A 424 3.20 19.30 8.45
C ALA A 424 4.49 19.87 7.85
N ALA A 425 4.91 21.01 8.35
CA ALA A 425 6.21 21.59 8.07
C ALA A 425 7.02 21.75 9.36
N PHE A 426 8.30 21.46 9.27
CA PHE A 426 9.24 21.50 10.38
C PHE A 426 10.41 22.41 10.03
N ASP A 427 10.69 23.37 10.89
CA ASP A 427 11.90 24.17 10.83
C ASP A 427 13.03 23.37 11.45
N ILE A 428 14.13 23.19 10.71
CA ILE A 428 15.29 22.39 11.09
C ILE A 428 16.54 23.26 10.98
N GLY A 429 17.21 23.48 12.10
CA GLY A 429 18.37 24.37 12.12
C GLY A 429 19.24 24.18 13.36
N PRO A 430 20.41 24.82 13.41
CA PRO A 430 21.28 24.75 14.56
C PRO A 430 20.65 25.47 15.76
N GLY A 431 20.67 24.82 16.93
CA GLY A 431 20.33 25.40 18.20
C GLY A 431 21.45 26.30 18.75
N ALA A 432 21.22 26.89 19.92
CA ALA A 432 22.17 27.78 20.56
C ALA A 432 23.49 27.08 20.93
N ASP A 433 23.47 25.80 21.16
CA ASP A 433 24.62 24.94 21.49
C ASP A 433 25.29 24.33 20.23
N GLY A 434 24.81 24.69 19.04
CA GLY A 434 25.28 24.14 17.77
C GLY A 434 24.68 22.77 17.37
N ALA A 435 23.93 22.11 18.26
CA ALA A 435 23.20 20.90 17.92
C ALA A 435 22.03 21.23 17.01
N TRP A 436 21.68 20.31 16.12
CA TRP A 436 20.53 20.49 15.23
C TRP A 436 19.22 20.27 15.99
N THR A 437 18.28 21.18 15.79
CA THR A 437 16.98 21.17 16.45
C THR A 437 15.86 21.14 15.42
N VAL A 438 14.72 20.57 15.81
CA VAL A 438 13.50 20.50 14.99
C VAL A 438 12.37 21.16 15.74
N LYS A 439 11.63 22.03 15.04
CA LYS A 439 10.44 22.68 15.55
C LYS A 439 9.30 22.54 14.54
N GLU A 440 8.16 21.99 14.96
CA GLU A 440 6.96 22.00 14.11
C GLU A 440 6.52 23.45 13.87
N ALA A 441 6.60 23.90 12.62
CA ALA A 441 6.17 25.24 12.22
C ALA A 441 4.63 25.30 12.11
N TRP A 442 4.05 24.28 11.48
CA TRP A 442 2.60 24.14 11.35
C TRP A 442 2.21 22.72 10.96
N ARG A 443 0.93 22.36 11.22
CA ARG A 443 0.31 21.11 10.80
C ARG A 443 -1.09 21.34 10.26
N ASN A 444 -1.46 20.62 9.20
CA ASN A 444 -2.80 20.64 8.63
C ASN A 444 -3.29 19.21 8.38
N LYS A 445 -4.24 18.73 9.20
CA LYS A 445 -4.79 17.38 9.09
C LYS A 445 -5.70 17.19 7.87
N ALA A 446 -6.27 18.25 7.33
CA ALA A 446 -7.19 18.21 6.19
C ALA A 446 -6.49 18.43 4.84
N GLY A 447 -5.32 19.10 4.83
CA GLY A 447 -4.57 19.42 3.62
C GLY A 447 -3.66 18.27 3.17
N LEU A 448 -3.34 18.25 1.87
CA LEU A 448 -2.34 17.37 1.21
C LEU A 448 -2.20 15.99 1.85
N LYS A 449 -3.26 15.20 1.81
CA LYS A 449 -3.31 13.83 2.37
C LYS A 449 -2.74 12.83 1.36
N THR A 450 -1.43 12.83 1.17
CA THR A 450 -0.77 11.89 0.25
C THR A 450 -0.84 10.46 0.79
N LYS A 451 -1.18 9.50 -0.08
CA LYS A 451 -1.06 8.06 0.23
C LYS A 451 0.10 7.46 -0.57
N PHE A 452 -0.09 7.31 -1.88
CA PHE A 452 0.89 6.71 -2.80
C PHE A 452 1.42 7.72 -3.82
N THR A 453 1.32 9.00 -3.51
CA THR A 453 1.78 10.11 -4.33
C THR A 453 2.85 10.90 -3.60
N ASN A 454 3.69 11.59 -4.36
CA ASN A 454 4.68 12.51 -3.82
C ASN A 454 4.24 13.96 -4.04
N VAL A 455 4.77 14.86 -3.24
CA VAL A 455 4.59 16.30 -3.37
C VAL A 455 5.78 16.86 -4.13
N ALA A 456 5.53 17.69 -5.12
CA ALA A 456 6.53 18.54 -5.75
C ALA A 456 6.35 19.97 -5.23
N PHE A 457 7.45 20.61 -4.91
CA PHE A 457 7.49 22.03 -4.54
C PHE A 457 8.00 22.84 -5.72
N HIS A 458 7.26 23.88 -6.09
CA HIS A 458 7.58 24.75 -7.23
C HIS A 458 7.62 26.22 -6.80
#